data_5c20dcca02515ecab6366d564a043c35
#
_entry.id   5c20dcca02515ecab6366d564a043c35
#
_cell.length_a   1.000
_cell.length_b   1.000
_cell.length_c   1.000
_cell.angle_alpha   90.00
_cell.angle_beta   90.00
_cell.angle_gamma   90.00
#
_symmetry.space_group_name_H-M   'P 1'
#
loop_
_entity.id
_entity.type
_entity.pdbx_description
1 polymer ?
#
loop_
_entity_poly.entity_id
_entity_poly.type
_entity_poly.pdbx_seq_one_letter_code
_entity_poly.pdbx_strand_id
1 'polypeptide(L)'
;MTREQVRKHDRICTIIIAVLAVVLVSHMAITTIRGKARKEQEMQQLQEQTTQQVTIIHPTEPESTTAPEDTKPDRYAIFDCMSEDWGSEDVEGFVFYEIPEAYKRTGGYLPEKMQIYIRCLCKQYDVPYALVLAMIEYESGYVFDAVGDDGNSIGYMQVYEKWHTDRMERLGVNDLKNPYHNVYVGIDFLSYLLEKYGTVQDALAAYNYGEKGAREHLWNKGIYVYSYNRKIMQRMKEIEEVVGDGI
;
A
#
# COMPACT_ATOMS: atom_id res chain seq x y z
N MET A 1 -2.97 -72.74 13.70
CA MET A 1 -2.86 -71.53 14.52
C MET A 1 -3.89 -71.62 15.64
N THR A 2 -3.45 -71.47 16.89
CA THR A 2 -4.37 -71.45 18.03
C THR A 2 -5.10 -70.05 18.09
N ARG A 3 -6.28 -70.03 18.74
CA ARG A 3 -7.03 -68.78 18.93
C ARG A 3 -6.21 -67.69 19.62
N GLU A 4 -5.26 -68.03 20.41
CA GLU A 4 -4.36 -67.16 21.12
C GLU A 4 -3.31 -66.54 20.17
N GLN A 5 -2.79 -67.31 19.23
CA GLN A 5 -1.85 -66.77 18.17
C GLN A 5 -2.52 -65.80 17.23
N VAL A 6 -3.80 -66.04 16.89
CA VAL A 6 -4.58 -65.09 16.06
C VAL A 6 -4.78 -63.79 16.80
N ARG A 7 -5.20 -63.76 18.07
CA ARG A 7 -5.38 -62.59 18.88
C ARG A 7 -4.05 -61.74 19.03
N LYS A 8 -2.94 -62.46 19.15
CA LYS A 8 -1.63 -61.82 19.29
C LYS A 8 -1.20 -61.14 17.97
N HIS A 9 -1.47 -61.80 16.85
CA HIS A 9 -1.23 -61.24 15.51
C HIS A 9 -2.11 -60.02 15.24
N ASP A 10 -3.40 -60.06 15.56
CA ASP A 10 -4.32 -58.94 15.37
C ASP A 10 -3.89 -57.71 16.20
N ARG A 11 -3.45 -57.89 17.44
CA ARG A 11 -2.93 -56.83 18.29
C ARG A 11 -1.67 -56.18 17.68
N ILE A 12 -0.76 -57.00 17.15
CA ILE A 12 0.47 -56.49 16.50
C ILE A 12 0.12 -55.69 15.24
N CYS A 13 -0.79 -56.19 14.40
CA CYS A 13 -1.25 -55.47 13.21
C CYS A 13 -1.92 -54.14 13.58
N THR A 14 -2.75 -54.11 14.63
CA THR A 14 -3.40 -52.88 15.10
C THR A 14 -2.37 -51.84 15.58
N ILE A 15 -1.34 -52.26 16.31
CA ILE A 15 -0.25 -51.39 16.76
C ILE A 15 0.54 -50.83 15.57
N ILE A 16 0.87 -51.70 14.60
CA ILE A 16 1.61 -51.26 13.39
C ILE A 16 0.81 -50.21 12.60
N ILE A 17 -0.51 -50.46 12.43
CA ILE A 17 -1.38 -49.50 11.73
C ILE A 17 -1.44 -48.18 12.48
N ALA A 18 -1.56 -48.19 13.81
CA ALA A 18 -1.58 -46.99 14.63
C ALA A 18 -0.26 -46.22 14.53
N VAL A 19 0.88 -46.91 14.57
CA VAL A 19 2.20 -46.25 14.41
C VAL A 19 2.37 -45.65 13.02
N LEU A 20 1.95 -46.34 11.96
CA LEU A 20 1.99 -45.83 10.60
C LEU A 20 1.10 -44.61 10.44
N ALA A 21 -0.08 -44.60 11.04
CA ALA A 21 -0.98 -43.44 11.02
C ALA A 21 -0.35 -42.21 11.71
N VAL A 22 0.28 -42.41 12.87
CA VAL A 22 0.99 -41.31 13.58
C VAL A 22 2.15 -40.77 12.75
N VAL A 23 2.94 -41.64 12.12
CA VAL A 23 4.04 -41.26 11.24
C VAL A 23 3.55 -40.46 10.05
N LEU A 24 2.45 -40.88 9.40
CA LEU A 24 1.82 -40.20 8.28
C LEU A 24 1.32 -38.79 8.68
N VAL A 25 0.61 -38.68 9.80
CA VAL A 25 0.11 -37.39 10.30
C VAL A 25 1.27 -36.47 10.65
N SER A 26 2.32 -36.98 11.30
CA SER A 26 3.51 -36.21 11.63
C SER A 26 4.25 -35.72 10.37
N HIS A 27 4.36 -36.59 9.36
CA HIS A 27 4.96 -36.21 8.08
C HIS A 27 4.16 -35.14 7.35
N MET A 28 2.83 -35.24 7.33
CA MET A 28 1.95 -34.21 6.76
C MET A 28 2.06 -32.91 7.52
N ALA A 29 2.13 -32.91 8.84
CA ALA A 29 2.31 -31.71 9.65
C ALA A 29 3.65 -31.03 9.37
N ILE A 30 4.74 -31.82 9.29
CA ILE A 30 6.09 -31.31 8.98
C ILE A 30 6.15 -30.71 7.57
N THR A 31 5.54 -31.37 6.57
CA THR A 31 5.50 -30.84 5.20
C THR A 31 4.68 -29.55 5.10
N THR A 32 3.58 -29.44 5.85
CA THR A 32 2.77 -28.23 5.92
C THR A 32 3.54 -27.09 6.59
N ILE A 33 4.24 -27.35 7.69
CA ILE A 33 5.06 -26.33 8.39
C ILE A 33 6.22 -25.87 7.50
N ARG A 34 6.93 -26.81 6.86
CA ARG A 34 8.01 -26.47 5.91
C ARG A 34 7.50 -25.69 4.71
N GLY A 35 6.33 -26.04 4.20
CA GLY A 35 5.68 -25.29 3.12
C GLY A 35 5.31 -23.86 3.52
N LYS A 36 4.84 -23.65 4.77
CA LYS A 36 4.59 -22.29 5.30
C LYS A 36 5.88 -21.50 5.46
N ALA A 37 6.91 -22.08 6.08
CA ALA A 37 8.20 -21.41 6.28
C ALA A 37 8.88 -21.03 4.96
N ARG A 38 8.81 -21.91 3.95
CA ARG A 38 9.34 -21.62 2.62
C ARG A 38 8.59 -20.46 1.95
N LYS A 39 7.26 -20.44 2.05
CA LYS A 39 6.44 -19.33 1.51
C LYS A 39 6.70 -18.02 2.24
N GLU A 40 6.92 -18.04 3.55
CA GLU A 40 7.31 -16.86 4.32
C GLU A 40 8.68 -16.34 3.89
N GLN A 41 9.64 -17.23 3.62
CA GLN A 41 10.96 -16.85 3.08
C GLN A 41 10.89 -16.30 1.65
N GLU A 42 10.11 -16.93 0.77
CA GLU A 42 9.87 -16.44 -0.60
C GLU A 42 9.17 -15.08 -0.57
N MET A 43 8.22 -14.86 0.35
CA MET A 43 7.56 -13.58 0.56
C MET A 43 8.51 -12.51 1.12
N GLN A 44 9.39 -12.87 2.05
CA GLN A 44 10.41 -11.95 2.57
C GLN A 44 11.43 -11.57 1.50
N GLN A 45 11.87 -12.52 0.66
CA GLN A 45 12.76 -12.25 -0.45
C GLN A 45 12.12 -11.37 -1.53
N LEU A 46 10.83 -11.60 -1.85
CA LEU A 46 10.07 -10.72 -2.75
C LEU A 46 9.95 -9.31 -2.15
N GLN A 47 9.76 -9.22 -0.84
CA GLN A 47 9.62 -7.97 -0.10
C GLN A 47 10.95 -7.22 -0.01
N GLU A 48 12.08 -7.93 0.17
CA GLU A 48 13.42 -7.34 0.11
C GLU A 48 13.77 -6.89 -1.31
N GLN A 49 13.39 -7.62 -2.34
CA GLN A 49 13.58 -7.21 -3.73
C GLN A 49 12.74 -5.98 -4.08
N THR A 50 11.50 -5.91 -3.61
CA THR A 50 10.64 -4.73 -3.81
C THR A 50 11.16 -3.52 -3.03
N THR A 51 11.72 -3.74 -1.83
CA THR A 51 12.34 -2.67 -1.01
C THR A 51 13.70 -2.22 -1.59
N GLN A 52 14.44 -3.11 -2.25
CA GLN A 52 15.72 -2.76 -2.90
C GLN A 52 15.51 -2.07 -4.27
N GLN A 53 14.37 -2.25 -4.92
CA GLN A 53 14.04 -1.54 -6.16
C GLN A 53 13.58 -0.09 -5.93
N VAL A 54 13.21 0.28 -4.72
CA VAL A 54 13.09 1.69 -4.34
C VAL A 54 14.48 2.22 -3.98
N THR A 55 15.41 2.14 -4.90
CA THR A 55 16.64 2.93 -4.82
C THR A 55 16.28 4.35 -5.19
N ILE A 56 15.96 5.16 -4.18
CA ILE A 56 15.95 6.61 -4.30
C ILE A 56 17.35 6.99 -4.81
N ILE A 57 17.46 7.36 -6.06
CA ILE A 57 18.68 7.96 -6.59
C ILE A 57 18.77 9.33 -5.92
N HIS A 58 19.55 9.40 -4.83
CA HIS A 58 19.94 10.67 -4.26
C HIS A 58 20.80 11.40 -5.30
N PRO A 59 20.44 12.60 -5.71
CA PRO A 59 21.39 13.47 -6.38
C PRO A 59 22.50 13.79 -5.40
N THR A 60 23.72 13.45 -5.74
CA THR A 60 24.94 13.88 -5.04
C THR A 60 24.94 15.39 -5.02
N GLU A 61 25.03 15.99 -3.85
CA GLU A 61 25.15 17.42 -3.65
C GLU A 61 26.38 17.93 -4.43
N PRO A 62 26.25 18.87 -5.38
CA PRO A 62 27.41 19.50 -6.01
C PRO A 62 27.98 20.56 -5.07
N GLU A 63 29.27 20.51 -4.84
CA GLU A 63 30.06 21.54 -4.18
C GLU A 63 29.73 22.92 -4.72
N SER A 64 29.56 23.87 -3.79
CA SER A 64 29.35 25.28 -4.00
C SER A 64 30.39 25.90 -4.95
N THR A 65 29.96 26.11 -6.19
CA THR A 65 30.64 27.07 -7.09
C THR A 65 29.59 28.11 -7.48
N THR A 66 29.80 29.33 -7.03
CA THR A 66 29.00 30.50 -7.39
C THR A 66 29.05 30.72 -8.90
N ALA A 67 28.04 30.25 -9.62
CA ALA A 67 27.73 30.64 -10.99
C ALA A 67 26.39 31.40 -11.01
N PRO A 68 26.10 32.25 -12.01
CA PRO A 68 24.94 33.13 -11.98
C PRO A 68 23.65 32.36 -11.85
N GLU A 69 22.73 32.93 -11.09
CA GLU A 69 21.38 32.47 -10.78
C GLU A 69 20.63 32.16 -12.09
N ASP A 70 20.81 30.91 -12.54
CA ASP A 70 19.98 30.32 -13.59
C ASP A 70 18.68 29.96 -12.86
N THR A 71 17.62 30.71 -13.10
CA THR A 71 16.28 30.48 -12.51
C THR A 71 15.74 29.16 -12.98
N LYS A 72 16.15 28.07 -12.30
CA LYS A 72 15.46 26.79 -12.42
C LYS A 72 14.02 27.00 -11.97
N PRO A 73 13.02 26.63 -12.77
CA PRO A 73 11.63 26.74 -12.35
C PRO A 73 11.46 26.06 -11.00
N ASP A 74 10.84 26.75 -10.07
CA ASP A 74 10.52 26.19 -8.76
C ASP A 74 9.68 24.93 -8.96
N ARG A 75 10.21 23.75 -8.55
CA ARG A 75 9.49 22.48 -8.66
C ARG A 75 8.16 22.50 -7.91
N TYR A 76 8.02 23.37 -6.92
CA TYR A 76 6.81 23.49 -6.10
C TYR A 76 5.77 24.45 -6.70
N ALA A 77 6.13 25.23 -7.73
CA ALA A 77 5.19 26.15 -8.39
C ALA A 77 3.92 25.46 -8.93
N ILE A 78 3.99 24.14 -9.18
CA ILE A 78 2.83 23.35 -9.60
C ILE A 78 1.69 23.35 -8.55
N PHE A 79 1.98 23.63 -7.28
CA PHE A 79 0.96 23.73 -6.24
C PHE A 79 0.22 25.06 -6.23
N ASP A 80 0.72 26.07 -6.97
CA ASP A 80 0.09 27.38 -7.10
C ASP A 80 -0.94 27.44 -8.24
N CYS A 81 -1.04 26.36 -9.05
CA CYS A 81 -1.93 26.30 -10.22
C CYS A 81 -3.43 26.15 -9.88
N MET A 82 -3.77 25.78 -8.64
CA MET A 82 -5.17 25.67 -8.23
C MET A 82 -5.73 27.02 -7.82
N SER A 83 -6.89 27.38 -8.38
CA SER A 83 -7.61 28.59 -8.00
C SER A 83 -7.90 28.60 -6.50
N GLU A 84 -7.81 29.78 -5.88
CA GLU A 84 -7.99 30.00 -4.43
C GLU A 84 -9.46 29.85 -3.96
N ASP A 85 -10.32 29.25 -4.75
CA ASP A 85 -11.77 29.20 -4.54
C ASP A 85 -12.22 28.08 -3.58
N TRP A 86 -11.40 27.85 -2.52
CA TRP A 86 -11.81 27.04 -1.39
C TRP A 86 -12.64 27.92 -0.44
N GLY A 87 -13.89 27.55 -0.21
CA GLY A 87 -14.74 28.26 0.74
C GLY A 87 -14.13 28.23 2.14
N SER A 88 -14.35 29.29 2.93
CA SER A 88 -13.94 29.33 4.34
C SER A 88 -14.51 28.15 5.17
N GLU A 89 -15.62 27.58 4.72
CA GLU A 89 -16.26 26.41 5.32
C GLU A 89 -15.45 25.11 5.16
N ASP A 90 -14.58 25.02 4.14
CA ASP A 90 -13.75 23.84 3.88
C ASP A 90 -12.55 23.75 4.82
N VAL A 91 -12.18 24.86 5.45
CA VAL A 91 -11.03 24.97 6.37
C VAL A 91 -11.41 25.17 7.82
N GLU A 92 -12.68 25.48 8.12
CA GLU A 92 -13.12 25.66 9.52
C GLU A 92 -12.98 24.35 10.31
N GLY A 93 -12.19 24.40 11.38
CA GLY A 93 -11.91 23.24 12.22
C GLY A 93 -10.98 22.18 11.59
N PHE A 94 -10.40 22.46 10.41
CA PHE A 94 -9.47 21.55 9.77
C PHE A 94 -8.10 21.57 10.48
N VAL A 95 -7.65 20.38 10.90
CA VAL A 95 -6.32 20.20 11.46
C VAL A 95 -5.37 19.78 10.34
N PHE A 96 -4.44 20.66 9.97
CA PHE A 96 -3.40 20.33 9.00
C PHE A 96 -2.44 19.29 9.58
N TYR A 97 -2.19 18.27 8.79
CA TYR A 97 -1.25 17.23 9.15
C TYR A 97 0.18 17.69 8.88
N GLU A 98 1.01 17.67 9.89
CA GLU A 98 2.42 17.94 9.73
C GLU A 98 3.17 16.64 9.42
N ILE A 99 3.72 16.54 8.21
CA ILE A 99 4.49 15.35 7.81
C ILE A 99 5.74 15.22 8.68
N PRO A 100 6.12 13.99 9.08
CA PRO A 100 7.29 13.76 9.91
C PRO A 100 8.58 14.31 9.27
N GLU A 101 9.46 14.88 10.09
CA GLU A 101 10.70 15.51 9.67
C GLU A 101 11.61 14.59 8.84
N ALA A 102 11.55 13.29 9.08
CA ALA A 102 12.28 12.30 8.30
C ALA A 102 11.90 12.34 6.80
N TYR A 103 10.62 12.55 6.49
CA TYR A 103 10.14 12.66 5.10
C TYR A 103 10.47 14.01 4.48
N LYS A 104 10.42 15.11 5.24
CA LYS A 104 10.86 16.43 4.76
C LYS A 104 12.31 16.38 4.25
N ARG A 105 13.19 15.70 5.00
CA ARG A 105 14.61 15.52 4.63
C ARG A 105 14.82 14.71 3.35
N THR A 106 13.90 13.83 3.01
CA THR A 106 13.94 13.02 1.79
C THR A 106 13.14 13.64 0.63
N GLY A 107 12.76 14.90 0.73
CA GLY A 107 12.04 15.62 -0.32
C GLY A 107 10.52 15.53 -0.23
N GLY A 108 9.98 14.99 0.86
CA GLY A 108 8.55 14.96 1.12
C GLY A 108 7.99 16.38 1.31
N TYR A 109 6.87 16.64 0.65
CA TYR A 109 6.20 17.94 0.67
C TYR A 109 4.69 17.73 0.55
N LEU A 110 3.93 18.23 1.49
CA LEU A 110 2.46 18.16 1.48
C LEU A 110 1.88 19.50 1.96
N PRO A 111 1.77 20.51 1.07
CA PRO A 111 1.31 21.83 1.43
C PRO A 111 -0.16 21.86 1.84
N GLU A 112 -0.55 22.88 2.60
CA GLU A 112 -1.92 23.06 3.08
C GLU A 112 -2.96 23.01 1.95
N LYS A 113 -2.70 23.65 0.82
CA LYS A 113 -3.57 23.61 -0.37
C LYS A 113 -3.84 22.16 -0.83
N MET A 114 -2.80 21.33 -0.86
CA MET A 114 -2.95 19.92 -1.24
C MET A 114 -3.75 19.14 -0.19
N GLN A 115 -3.55 19.42 1.09
CA GLN A 115 -4.30 18.77 2.16
C GLN A 115 -5.79 19.11 2.11
N ILE A 116 -6.13 20.37 1.86
CA ILE A 116 -7.51 20.80 1.65
C ILE A 116 -8.12 20.05 0.46
N TYR A 117 -7.39 20.01 -0.67
CA TYR A 117 -7.86 19.30 -1.87
C TYR A 117 -8.11 17.82 -1.61
N ILE A 118 -7.17 17.12 -0.96
CA ILE A 118 -7.33 15.71 -0.58
C ILE A 118 -8.56 15.55 0.31
N ARG A 119 -8.75 16.42 1.32
CA ARG A 119 -9.91 16.35 2.21
C ARG A 119 -11.23 16.53 1.48
N CYS A 120 -11.32 17.50 0.57
CA CYS A 120 -12.51 17.72 -0.25
C CYS A 120 -12.85 16.49 -1.10
N LEU A 121 -11.83 15.89 -1.73
CA LEU A 121 -12.02 14.64 -2.46
C LEU A 121 -12.45 13.49 -1.54
N CYS A 122 -11.85 13.36 -0.37
CA CYS A 122 -12.20 12.34 0.60
C CYS A 122 -13.68 12.44 1.02
N LYS A 123 -14.18 13.65 1.30
CA LYS A 123 -15.60 13.89 1.56
C LYS A 123 -16.48 13.53 0.37
N GLN A 124 -16.08 13.94 -0.84
CA GLN A 124 -16.86 13.67 -2.06
C GLN A 124 -16.95 12.18 -2.39
N TYR A 125 -15.88 11.43 -2.12
CA TYR A 125 -15.75 10.03 -2.50
C TYR A 125 -15.96 9.03 -1.35
N ASP A 126 -16.33 9.51 -0.17
CA ASP A 126 -16.51 8.70 1.05
C ASP A 126 -15.28 7.85 1.37
N VAL A 127 -14.11 8.48 1.36
CA VAL A 127 -12.82 7.86 1.66
C VAL A 127 -12.24 8.48 2.93
N PRO A 128 -11.78 7.68 3.93
CA PRO A 128 -11.17 8.24 5.13
C PRO A 128 -9.91 9.06 4.80
N TYR A 129 -9.89 10.33 5.25
CA TYR A 129 -8.76 11.23 5.00
C TYR A 129 -7.43 10.69 5.55
N ALA A 130 -7.45 10.16 6.78
CA ALA A 130 -6.28 9.56 7.40
C ALA A 130 -5.75 8.34 6.62
N LEU A 131 -6.63 7.58 5.96
CA LEU A 131 -6.23 6.47 5.08
C LEU A 131 -5.44 6.97 3.88
N VAL A 132 -5.90 8.05 3.23
CA VAL A 132 -5.20 8.63 2.07
C VAL A 132 -3.83 9.17 2.48
N LEU A 133 -3.73 9.86 3.62
CA LEU A 133 -2.43 10.32 4.13
C LEU A 133 -1.47 9.17 4.43
N ALA A 134 -1.96 8.09 5.06
CA ALA A 134 -1.16 6.90 5.34
C ALA A 134 -0.70 6.18 4.06
N MET A 135 -1.54 6.18 3.02
CA MET A 135 -1.16 5.65 1.70
C MET A 135 -0.09 6.51 1.04
N ILE A 136 -0.25 7.83 1.00
CA ILE A 136 0.75 8.75 0.45
C ILE A 136 2.09 8.59 1.17
N GLU A 137 2.07 8.43 2.51
CA GLU A 137 3.29 8.14 3.27
C GLU A 137 3.97 6.86 2.82
N TYR A 138 3.20 5.79 2.64
CA TYR A 138 3.73 4.48 2.28
C TYR A 138 4.19 4.40 0.83
N GLU A 139 3.42 4.98 -0.10
CA GLU A 139 3.65 4.89 -1.54
C GLU A 139 4.82 5.77 -2.00
N SER A 140 4.92 6.98 -1.48
CA SER A 140 5.87 7.98 -1.98
C SER A 140 6.72 8.67 -0.91
N GLY A 141 6.43 8.45 0.39
CA GLY A 141 7.04 9.25 1.46
C GLY A 141 6.74 10.75 1.31
N TYR A 142 5.55 11.09 0.82
CA TYR A 142 5.13 12.46 0.50
C TYR A 142 5.93 13.14 -0.63
N VAL A 143 6.61 12.37 -1.48
CA VAL A 143 7.31 12.91 -2.66
C VAL A 143 6.33 12.96 -3.82
N PHE A 144 5.92 14.16 -4.23
CA PHE A 144 4.83 14.35 -5.20
C PHE A 144 5.21 13.95 -6.64
N ASP A 145 6.49 13.96 -6.96
CA ASP A 145 7.05 13.57 -8.26
C ASP A 145 7.80 12.22 -8.18
N ALA A 146 7.49 11.41 -7.16
CA ALA A 146 8.05 10.07 -7.04
C ALA A 146 7.72 9.21 -8.27
N VAL A 147 8.69 8.40 -8.69
CA VAL A 147 8.54 7.48 -9.82
C VAL A 147 9.04 6.11 -9.39
N GLY A 148 8.17 5.12 -9.44
CA GLY A 148 8.43 3.73 -9.11
C GLY A 148 8.21 2.78 -10.29
N ASP A 149 8.40 1.48 -10.07
CA ASP A 149 8.11 0.41 -11.04
C ASP A 149 8.67 0.68 -12.44
N ASP A 150 9.97 0.98 -12.53
CA ASP A 150 10.65 1.29 -13.79
C ASP A 150 10.00 2.44 -14.60
N GLY A 151 9.43 3.43 -13.88
CA GLY A 151 8.81 4.59 -14.50
C GLY A 151 7.30 4.51 -14.68
N ASN A 152 6.66 3.46 -14.21
CA ASN A 152 5.25 3.20 -14.45
C ASN A 152 4.33 3.71 -13.33
N SER A 153 4.79 3.68 -12.07
CA SER A 153 4.06 4.20 -10.91
C SER A 153 4.48 5.63 -10.63
N ILE A 154 3.52 6.54 -10.53
CA ILE A 154 3.76 7.98 -10.54
C ILE A 154 3.13 8.65 -9.31
N GLY A 155 3.87 9.59 -8.72
CA GLY A 155 3.39 10.61 -7.81
C GLY A 155 3.05 10.14 -6.41
N TYR A 156 2.29 10.96 -5.69
CA TYR A 156 1.92 10.74 -4.30
C TYR A 156 1.33 9.34 -4.01
N MET A 157 0.43 8.88 -4.88
CA MET A 157 -0.30 7.63 -4.68
C MET A 157 0.21 6.50 -5.59
N GLN A 158 1.37 6.66 -6.23
CA GLN A 158 2.02 5.67 -7.09
C GLN A 158 1.02 5.02 -8.09
N VAL A 159 0.28 5.88 -8.78
CA VAL A 159 -0.73 5.45 -9.76
C VAL A 159 -0.04 4.91 -11.01
N TYR A 160 -0.39 3.69 -11.42
CA TYR A 160 0.13 3.06 -12.64
C TYR A 160 -0.73 3.47 -13.84
N GLU A 161 -0.26 4.45 -14.62
CA GLU A 161 -1.01 5.11 -15.69
C GLU A 161 -1.72 4.14 -16.64
N LYS A 162 -1.01 3.13 -17.11
CA LYS A 162 -1.52 2.14 -18.07
C LYS A 162 -2.81 1.44 -17.62
N TRP A 163 -3.00 1.28 -16.31
CA TRP A 163 -4.18 0.59 -15.77
C TRP A 163 -5.34 1.55 -15.46
N HIS A 164 -5.10 2.86 -15.61
CA HIS A 164 -6.06 3.90 -15.25
C HIS A 164 -6.43 4.84 -16.40
N THR A 165 -6.09 4.52 -17.65
CA THR A 165 -6.40 5.34 -18.82
C THR A 165 -7.88 5.68 -18.94
N ASP A 166 -8.77 4.70 -18.83
CA ASP A 166 -10.22 4.91 -18.88
C ASP A 166 -10.73 5.75 -17.70
N ARG A 167 -10.10 5.58 -16.51
CA ARG A 167 -10.40 6.37 -15.33
C ARG A 167 -9.96 7.82 -15.52
N MET A 168 -8.75 8.03 -16.02
CA MET A 168 -8.20 9.36 -16.30
C MET A 168 -9.07 10.09 -17.34
N GLU A 169 -9.47 9.43 -18.41
CA GLU A 169 -10.38 9.99 -19.43
C GLU A 169 -11.71 10.41 -18.80
N ARG A 170 -12.35 9.53 -18.01
CA ARG A 170 -13.61 9.82 -17.30
C ARG A 170 -13.50 11.00 -16.34
N LEU A 171 -12.37 11.16 -15.67
CA LEU A 171 -12.10 12.25 -14.72
C LEU A 171 -11.57 13.53 -15.38
N GLY A 172 -11.32 13.52 -16.69
CA GLY A 172 -10.73 14.65 -17.41
C GLY A 172 -9.26 14.90 -17.03
N VAL A 173 -8.56 13.87 -16.58
CA VAL A 173 -7.14 13.92 -16.16
C VAL A 173 -6.26 13.44 -17.31
N ASN A 174 -5.18 14.17 -17.57
CA ASN A 174 -4.27 13.86 -18.69
C ASN A 174 -2.79 13.78 -18.29
N ASP A 175 -2.45 14.05 -17.05
CA ASP A 175 -1.06 14.03 -16.57
C ASP A 175 -1.00 13.62 -15.08
N LEU A 176 -0.47 12.44 -14.80
CA LEU A 176 -0.28 11.94 -13.43
C LEU A 176 0.94 12.53 -12.72
N LYS A 177 1.80 13.27 -13.42
CA LYS A 177 2.88 14.04 -12.78
C LYS A 177 2.36 15.29 -12.09
N ASN A 178 1.17 15.77 -12.47
CA ASN A 178 0.48 16.79 -11.72
C ASN A 178 -0.03 16.18 -10.40
N PRO A 179 0.40 16.69 -9.22
CA PRO A 179 0.05 16.10 -7.93
C PRO A 179 -1.45 16.12 -7.63
N TYR A 180 -2.19 17.11 -8.13
CA TYR A 180 -3.65 17.19 -7.99
C TYR A 180 -4.36 16.11 -8.81
N HIS A 181 -3.93 15.90 -10.05
CA HIS A 181 -4.43 14.84 -10.91
C HIS A 181 -4.12 13.45 -10.31
N ASN A 182 -2.92 13.30 -9.76
CA ASN A 182 -2.47 12.05 -9.16
C ASN A 182 -3.34 11.62 -7.99
N VAL A 183 -3.56 12.50 -7.02
CA VAL A 183 -4.40 12.18 -5.86
C VAL A 183 -5.87 12.01 -6.28
N TYR A 184 -6.34 12.76 -7.28
CA TYR A 184 -7.71 12.62 -7.78
C TYR A 184 -7.96 11.21 -8.33
N VAL A 185 -7.09 10.73 -9.22
CA VAL A 185 -7.19 9.37 -9.79
C VAL A 185 -7.00 8.31 -8.71
N GLY A 186 -6.05 8.50 -7.80
CA GLY A 186 -5.79 7.56 -6.72
C GLY A 186 -6.95 7.43 -5.74
N ILE A 187 -7.58 8.55 -5.35
CA ILE A 187 -8.73 8.56 -4.43
C ILE A 187 -9.97 7.96 -5.10
N ASP A 188 -10.26 8.31 -6.35
CA ASP A 188 -11.36 7.71 -7.11
C ASP A 188 -11.19 6.18 -7.24
N PHE A 189 -9.96 5.71 -7.47
CA PHE A 189 -9.69 4.28 -7.51
C PHE A 189 -9.86 3.62 -6.14
N LEU A 190 -9.37 4.24 -5.08
CA LEU A 190 -9.51 3.74 -3.73
C LEU A 190 -10.98 3.67 -3.29
N SER A 191 -11.77 4.69 -3.59
CA SER A 191 -13.23 4.71 -3.35
C SER A 191 -13.93 3.53 -4.02
N TYR A 192 -13.66 3.32 -5.30
CA TYR A 192 -14.18 2.16 -6.04
C TYR A 192 -13.83 0.83 -5.35
N LEU A 193 -12.60 0.69 -4.87
CA LEU A 193 -12.18 -0.53 -4.19
C LEU A 193 -12.82 -0.69 -2.81
N LEU A 194 -12.99 0.40 -2.05
CA LEU A 194 -13.67 0.39 -0.75
C LEU A 194 -15.14 0.01 -0.91
N GLU A 195 -15.84 0.58 -1.88
CA GLU A 195 -17.23 0.23 -2.19
C GLU A 195 -17.34 -1.25 -2.61
N LYS A 196 -16.45 -1.71 -3.48
CA LYS A 196 -16.48 -3.06 -4.02
C LYS A 196 -16.18 -4.15 -3.01
N TYR A 197 -15.22 -3.93 -2.11
CA TYR A 197 -14.74 -4.96 -1.19
C TYR A 197 -15.24 -4.78 0.25
N GLY A 198 -15.76 -3.62 0.61
CA GLY A 198 -16.38 -3.34 1.90
C GLY A 198 -15.43 -3.29 3.10
N THR A 199 -14.13 -3.55 2.90
CA THR A 199 -13.12 -3.46 3.96
C THR A 199 -11.86 -2.75 3.47
N VAL A 200 -11.25 -1.95 4.35
CA VAL A 200 -9.99 -1.25 4.06
C VAL A 200 -8.87 -2.24 3.69
N GLN A 201 -8.78 -3.36 4.39
CA GLN A 201 -7.72 -4.34 4.16
C GLN A 201 -7.80 -4.97 2.77
N ASP A 202 -9.00 -5.27 2.28
CA ASP A 202 -9.18 -5.90 0.96
C ASP A 202 -9.05 -4.85 -0.15
N ALA A 203 -9.55 -3.62 0.07
CA ALA A 203 -9.33 -2.51 -0.84
C ALA A 203 -7.83 -2.21 -1.03
N LEU A 204 -7.06 -2.15 0.05
CA LEU A 204 -5.60 -1.99 0.00
C LEU A 204 -4.89 -3.15 -0.70
N ALA A 205 -5.37 -4.40 -0.48
CA ALA A 205 -4.83 -5.56 -1.19
C ALA A 205 -5.05 -5.46 -2.70
N ALA A 206 -6.26 -5.06 -3.12
CA ALA A 206 -6.59 -4.86 -4.52
C ALA A 206 -5.86 -3.65 -5.12
N TYR A 207 -5.62 -2.59 -4.35
CA TYR A 207 -4.83 -1.44 -4.77
C TYR A 207 -3.39 -1.85 -5.09
N ASN A 208 -2.74 -2.58 -4.19
CA ASN A 208 -1.33 -2.95 -4.30
C ASN A 208 -1.06 -4.05 -5.33
N TYR A 209 -1.88 -5.10 -5.38
CA TYR A 209 -1.67 -6.25 -6.27
C TYR A 209 -2.48 -6.19 -7.57
N GLY A 210 -3.37 -5.21 -7.70
CA GLY A 210 -4.48 -5.29 -8.63
C GLY A 210 -5.50 -6.35 -8.20
N GLU A 211 -6.75 -6.24 -8.64
CA GLU A 211 -7.83 -7.13 -8.22
C GLU A 211 -7.56 -8.62 -8.53
N LYS A 212 -6.98 -8.90 -9.70
CA LYS A 212 -6.60 -10.27 -10.10
C LYS A 212 -5.46 -10.79 -9.23
N GLY A 213 -4.41 -9.99 -9.03
CA GLY A 213 -3.26 -10.36 -8.22
C GLY A 213 -3.63 -10.61 -6.76
N ALA A 214 -4.47 -9.74 -6.16
CA ALA A 214 -4.96 -9.92 -4.80
C ALA A 214 -5.73 -11.24 -4.65
N ARG A 215 -6.57 -11.59 -5.62
CA ARG A 215 -7.29 -12.86 -5.62
C ARG A 215 -6.36 -14.06 -5.69
N GLU A 216 -5.41 -14.06 -6.64
CA GLU A 216 -4.54 -15.20 -6.90
C GLU A 216 -3.45 -15.37 -5.83
N HIS A 217 -2.88 -14.28 -5.35
CA HIS A 217 -1.72 -14.31 -4.46
C HIS A 217 -2.07 -14.24 -2.98
N LEU A 218 -3.23 -13.66 -2.62
CA LEU A 218 -3.65 -13.43 -1.25
C LEU A 218 -4.93 -14.21 -0.91
N TRP A 219 -6.08 -13.82 -1.42
CA TRP A 219 -7.38 -14.29 -0.94
C TRP A 219 -7.61 -15.80 -1.17
N ASN A 220 -7.24 -16.34 -2.33
CA ASN A 220 -7.32 -17.79 -2.58
C ASN A 220 -6.43 -18.61 -1.63
N LYS A 221 -5.50 -17.97 -0.92
CA LYS A 221 -4.63 -18.59 0.09
C LYS A 221 -5.07 -18.25 1.52
N GLY A 222 -6.21 -17.59 1.69
CA GLY A 222 -6.70 -17.15 3.00
C GLY A 222 -5.88 -16.04 3.65
N ILE A 223 -5.12 -15.27 2.85
CA ILE A 223 -4.30 -14.14 3.33
C ILE A 223 -5.10 -12.86 3.13
N TYR A 224 -5.60 -12.27 4.20
CA TYR A 224 -6.33 -11.00 4.17
C TYR A 224 -5.53 -9.84 4.77
N VAL A 225 -4.58 -10.14 5.67
CA VAL A 225 -3.71 -9.16 6.30
C VAL A 225 -2.24 -9.55 6.06
N TYR A 226 -1.49 -8.66 5.45
CA TYR A 226 -0.07 -8.82 5.13
C TYR A 226 0.68 -7.51 5.38
N SER A 227 1.97 -7.44 5.09
CA SER A 227 2.82 -6.32 5.50
C SER A 227 2.30 -4.95 5.04
N TYR A 228 1.92 -4.82 3.77
CA TYR A 228 1.47 -3.57 3.17
C TYR A 228 0.22 -3.02 3.87
N ASN A 229 -0.91 -3.75 3.83
CA ASN A 229 -2.16 -3.26 4.39
C ASN A 229 -2.11 -3.10 5.92
N ARG A 230 -1.36 -3.95 6.62
CA ARG A 230 -1.15 -3.83 8.07
C ARG A 230 -0.47 -2.51 8.43
N LYS A 231 0.62 -2.16 7.74
CA LYS A 231 1.38 -0.93 8.00
C LYS A 231 0.53 0.32 7.73
N ILE A 232 -0.18 0.34 6.59
CA ILE A 232 -1.04 1.47 6.23
C ILE A 232 -2.19 1.61 7.23
N MET A 233 -2.88 0.52 7.60
CA MET A 233 -3.97 0.57 8.57
C MET A 233 -3.52 0.96 9.98
N GLN A 234 -2.31 0.56 10.38
CA GLN A 234 -1.73 1.03 11.63
C GLN A 234 -1.44 2.53 11.55
N ARG A 235 -0.80 2.97 10.47
CA ARG A 235 -0.46 4.37 10.29
C ARG A 235 -1.69 5.28 10.15
N MET A 236 -2.72 4.79 9.46
CA MET A 236 -4.03 5.46 9.39
C MET A 236 -4.55 5.82 10.80
N LYS A 237 -4.56 4.89 11.74
CA LYS A 237 -5.01 5.12 13.12
C LYS A 237 -4.18 6.19 13.84
N GLU A 238 -2.85 6.15 13.67
CA GLU A 238 -1.96 7.14 14.27
C GLU A 238 -2.20 8.55 13.70
N ILE A 239 -2.49 8.64 12.39
CA ILE A 239 -2.83 9.93 11.75
C ILE A 239 -4.22 10.40 12.18
N GLU A 240 -5.20 9.50 12.27
CA GLU A 240 -6.56 9.79 12.72
C GLU A 240 -6.62 10.41 14.12
N GLU A 241 -5.74 9.94 15.04
CA GLU A 241 -5.59 10.55 16.37
C GLU A 241 -5.13 12.03 16.32
N VAL A 242 -4.44 12.43 15.24
CA VAL A 242 -3.92 13.80 15.06
C VAL A 242 -4.94 14.70 14.35
N VAL A 243 -5.51 14.21 13.22
CA VAL A 243 -6.37 15.03 12.36
C VAL A 243 -7.86 14.89 12.64
N GLY A 244 -8.24 13.96 13.53
CA GLY A 244 -9.64 13.61 13.79
C GLY A 244 -10.24 12.75 12.69
N ASP A 245 -11.47 12.34 12.87
CA ASP A 245 -12.21 11.44 11.95
C ASP A 245 -12.55 12.10 10.61
N GLY A 246 -12.18 13.32 10.40
CA GLY A 246 -12.09 14.11 9.16
C GLY A 246 -13.16 13.93 8.06
N ILE A 247 -14.33 13.33 8.37
CA ILE A 247 -15.48 13.17 7.48
C ILE A 247 -16.58 14.13 7.85
#